data_b8faa5f2b5e35c680a83967313b6df09
#
_entry.id   b8faa5f2b5e35c680a83967313b6df09
#
_cell.length_a   1.000
_cell.length_b   1.000
_cell.length_c   1.000
_cell.angle_alpha   90.00
_cell.angle_beta   90.00
_cell.angle_gamma   90.00
#
_symmetry.space_group_name_H-M   'P 1'
#
loop_
_entity.id
_entity.type
_entity.pdbx_description
1 polymer ?
#
loop_
_entity_poly.entity_id
_entity_poly.type
_entity_poly.pdbx_seq_one_letter_code
_entity_poly.pdbx_strand_id
1 'polypeptide(L)'
;GERLWYAVSNNFKENTRHLPLNSDTTGSFQVVDPSGSIIPNVIAVIIAPGPPLQRLNAGSVQDRSPGGENNPANYLDETASEDNAEFLENTSNGFISGIVRDPLGRILVNDTMTVITYDDLMRMLEKQVATTVLNCLTSYAAYNVGGINNFGRYPWAVEMSAPATPPYIDTPNTVFGRVPTLLTNTNLTAPNMLSAWGSIPSCTITHNWFQNNWREHVFYAIADAYKPGSVAPSCPMCLKVGPINNVQVVVMVGRKTLPGQNRTNKTVIANYLEGENATPYDGIFVSSAISSTFNDLLVFK
;
A
#
# COMPACT_ATOMS: atom_id res chain seq x y z
N GLY A 1 -22.93 -27.62 3.90
CA GLY A 1 -22.93 -26.21 3.51
C GLY A 1 -22.44 -26.03 2.08
N GLU A 2 -22.87 -24.95 1.43
CA GLU A 2 -22.40 -24.62 0.11
C GLU A 2 -20.93 -24.16 0.17
N ARG A 3 -20.19 -24.40 -0.91
CA ARG A 3 -18.80 -23.95 -1.04
C ARG A 3 -18.77 -22.44 -1.28
N LEU A 4 -17.87 -21.76 -0.60
CA LEU A 4 -17.50 -20.40 -0.99
C LEU A 4 -16.39 -20.46 -2.04
N TRP A 5 -16.52 -19.62 -3.04
CA TRP A 5 -15.54 -19.46 -4.10
C TRP A 5 -14.78 -18.14 -3.92
N TYR A 6 -13.55 -18.08 -4.40
CA TYR A 6 -12.82 -16.82 -4.40
C TYR A 6 -11.91 -16.72 -5.62
N ALA A 7 -11.69 -15.51 -6.09
CA ALA A 7 -10.69 -15.19 -7.08
C ALA A 7 -9.82 -14.05 -6.58
N VAL A 8 -8.53 -14.10 -6.89
CA VAL A 8 -7.54 -13.06 -6.53
C VAL A 8 -6.83 -12.60 -7.79
N SER A 9 -6.77 -11.29 -7.99
CA SER A 9 -6.05 -10.65 -9.09
C SER A 9 -4.57 -11.06 -9.10
N ASN A 10 -4.01 -11.31 -10.28
CA ASN A 10 -2.65 -11.81 -10.44
C ASN A 10 -1.60 -10.92 -9.78
N ASN A 11 -1.81 -9.60 -9.76
CA ASN A 11 -0.89 -8.66 -9.11
C ASN A 11 -0.83 -8.82 -7.59
N PHE A 12 -1.82 -9.48 -6.99
CA PHE A 12 -1.94 -9.72 -5.55
C PHE A 12 -1.72 -11.17 -5.15
N LYS A 13 -1.46 -12.06 -6.10
CA LYS A 13 -1.10 -13.46 -5.80
C LYS A 13 0.37 -13.52 -5.40
N GLU A 14 0.69 -14.34 -4.41
CA GLU A 14 2.04 -14.82 -4.22
C GLU A 14 2.38 -15.70 -5.41
N ASN A 15 3.27 -15.24 -6.27
CA ASN A 15 3.67 -15.95 -7.48
C ASN A 15 5.18 -15.82 -7.69
N THR A 16 5.72 -16.61 -8.61
CA THR A 16 7.14 -16.64 -8.97
C THR A 16 7.63 -15.36 -9.66
N ARG A 17 6.75 -14.43 -10.01
CA ARG A 17 7.12 -13.17 -10.68
C ARG A 17 7.69 -12.14 -9.73
N HIS A 18 7.47 -12.29 -8.42
CA HIS A 18 7.96 -11.37 -7.38
C HIS A 18 7.68 -9.89 -7.69
N LEU A 19 6.49 -9.59 -8.20
CA LEU A 19 6.08 -8.21 -8.45
C LEU A 19 5.98 -7.46 -7.12
N PRO A 20 6.47 -6.21 -7.04
CA PRO A 20 6.32 -5.42 -5.84
C PRO A 20 4.85 -5.25 -5.46
N LEU A 21 4.54 -5.43 -4.18
CA LEU A 21 3.25 -5.09 -3.60
C LEU A 21 3.36 -3.76 -2.86
N ASN A 22 2.91 -2.69 -3.49
CA ASN A 22 2.97 -1.33 -2.94
C ASN A 22 1.78 -0.50 -3.43
N SER A 23 1.79 0.79 -3.15
CA SER A 23 0.71 1.71 -3.48
C SER A 23 0.36 1.80 -4.98
N ASP A 24 1.27 1.44 -5.87
CA ASP A 24 1.02 1.43 -7.31
C ASP A 24 0.46 0.10 -7.83
N THR A 25 0.35 -0.92 -6.96
CA THR A 25 -0.22 -2.22 -7.33
C THR A 25 -1.73 -2.13 -7.40
N THR A 26 -2.31 -2.38 -8.56
CA THR A 26 -3.76 -2.34 -8.78
C THR A 26 -4.32 -3.72 -9.08
N GLY A 27 -5.58 -3.95 -8.71
CA GLY A 27 -6.32 -5.13 -9.12
C GLY A 27 -6.62 -5.10 -10.62
N SER A 28 -6.77 -6.27 -11.22
CA SER A 28 -7.07 -6.42 -12.66
C SER A 28 -8.53 -6.81 -12.91
N PHE A 29 -9.31 -7.07 -11.85
CA PHE A 29 -10.69 -7.47 -11.99
C PHE A 29 -11.64 -6.28 -12.12
N GLN A 30 -12.77 -6.55 -12.76
CA GLN A 30 -13.93 -5.68 -12.79
C GLN A 30 -15.14 -6.45 -12.24
N VAL A 31 -15.99 -5.76 -11.50
CA VAL A 31 -17.28 -6.30 -11.04
C VAL A 31 -18.37 -5.39 -11.54
N VAL A 32 -19.37 -5.97 -12.21
CA VAL A 32 -20.53 -5.27 -12.72
C VAL A 32 -21.70 -5.53 -11.76
N ASP A 33 -22.45 -4.52 -11.40
CA ASP A 33 -23.69 -4.66 -10.63
C ASP A 33 -24.92 -4.82 -11.55
N PRO A 34 -26.10 -5.19 -11.04
CA PRO A 34 -27.30 -5.34 -11.86
C PRO A 34 -27.78 -4.06 -12.56
N SER A 35 -27.30 -2.89 -12.15
CA SER A 35 -27.58 -1.61 -12.82
C SER A 35 -26.66 -1.32 -14.00
N GLY A 36 -25.61 -2.14 -14.19
CA GLY A 36 -24.54 -1.95 -15.17
C GLY A 36 -23.42 -1.05 -14.68
N SER A 37 -23.38 -0.68 -13.38
CA SER A 37 -22.28 0.08 -12.82
C SER A 37 -21.05 -0.82 -12.65
N ILE A 38 -19.87 -0.30 -13.01
CA ILE A 38 -18.61 -1.05 -12.97
C ILE A 38 -17.76 -0.62 -11.77
N ILE A 39 -17.33 -1.59 -10.98
CA ILE A 39 -16.30 -1.43 -9.96
C ILE A 39 -14.97 -1.90 -10.57
N PRO A 40 -14.07 -0.99 -10.93
CA PRO A 40 -12.79 -1.36 -11.54
C PRO A 40 -11.70 -1.62 -10.49
N ASN A 41 -10.57 -2.18 -10.95
CA ASN A 41 -9.37 -2.40 -10.13
C ASN A 41 -9.62 -3.25 -8.87
N VAL A 42 -10.56 -4.19 -8.97
CA VAL A 42 -10.89 -5.10 -7.88
C VAL A 42 -9.73 -6.08 -7.66
N ILE A 43 -9.35 -6.25 -6.39
CA ILE A 43 -8.23 -7.09 -5.95
C ILE A 43 -8.66 -8.54 -5.84
N ALA A 44 -9.81 -8.76 -5.21
CA ALA A 44 -10.36 -10.09 -5.01
C ALA A 44 -11.88 -10.05 -4.89
N VAL A 45 -12.48 -11.18 -5.17
CA VAL A 45 -13.90 -11.44 -4.93
C VAL A 45 -14.09 -12.71 -4.13
N ILE A 46 -15.08 -12.72 -3.25
CA ILE A 46 -15.57 -13.91 -2.53
C ILE A 46 -17.02 -14.09 -2.94
N ILE A 47 -17.36 -15.27 -3.46
CA ILE A 47 -18.66 -15.56 -4.04
C ILE A 47 -19.33 -16.68 -3.25
N ALA A 48 -20.55 -16.41 -2.81
CA ALA A 48 -21.46 -17.40 -2.25
C ALA A 48 -22.52 -17.73 -3.31
N PRO A 49 -22.54 -18.97 -3.83
CA PRO A 49 -23.54 -19.39 -4.81
C PRO A 49 -24.95 -19.32 -4.24
N GLY A 50 -25.90 -18.89 -5.06
CA GLY A 50 -27.32 -19.04 -4.79
C GLY A 50 -27.86 -20.46 -5.08
N PRO A 51 -29.16 -20.68 -5.03
CA PRO A 51 -29.77 -21.92 -5.50
C PRO A 51 -29.40 -22.22 -6.97
N PRO A 52 -29.32 -23.53 -7.37
CA PRO A 52 -28.99 -23.89 -8.74
C PRO A 52 -29.90 -23.25 -9.78
N LEU A 53 -29.31 -22.65 -10.81
CA LEU A 53 -30.02 -22.08 -11.95
C LEU A 53 -29.84 -22.88 -13.23
N GLN A 54 -30.64 -22.61 -14.23
CA GLN A 54 -30.42 -23.10 -15.58
C GLN A 54 -29.28 -22.31 -16.22
N ARG A 55 -28.25 -23.02 -16.66
CA ARG A 55 -27.10 -22.40 -17.32
C ARG A 55 -27.49 -21.80 -18.66
N LEU A 56 -27.02 -20.59 -18.92
CA LEU A 56 -27.37 -19.84 -20.12
C LEU A 56 -26.90 -20.56 -21.40
N ASN A 57 -25.67 -21.01 -21.42
CA ASN A 57 -25.03 -21.59 -22.60
C ASN A 57 -25.23 -23.13 -22.73
N ALA A 58 -25.46 -23.85 -21.64
CA ALA A 58 -25.57 -25.29 -21.64
C ALA A 58 -27.02 -25.81 -21.69
N GLY A 59 -28.00 -24.96 -21.42
CA GLY A 59 -29.42 -25.33 -21.36
C GLY A 59 -29.80 -26.30 -20.23
N SER A 60 -28.83 -26.76 -19.43
CA SER A 60 -29.01 -27.66 -18.29
C SER A 60 -29.01 -26.92 -17.00
N VAL A 61 -29.66 -27.46 -15.97
CA VAL A 61 -29.54 -26.92 -14.59
C VAL A 61 -28.16 -27.23 -14.04
N GLN A 62 -27.61 -26.34 -13.22
CA GLN A 62 -26.38 -26.55 -12.49
C GLN A 62 -26.46 -27.85 -11.68
N ASP A 63 -25.50 -28.76 -11.92
CA ASP A 63 -25.47 -30.07 -11.27
C ASP A 63 -24.40 -30.10 -10.17
N ARG A 64 -24.81 -30.03 -8.93
CA ARG A 64 -23.97 -30.06 -7.72
C ARG A 64 -23.86 -31.43 -7.08
N SER A 65 -24.38 -32.50 -7.78
CA SER A 65 -24.28 -33.89 -7.33
C SER A 65 -22.83 -34.41 -7.45
N PRO A 66 -22.52 -35.59 -6.84
CA PRO A 66 -21.23 -36.23 -6.98
C PRO A 66 -20.86 -36.41 -8.47
N GLY A 67 -19.71 -35.83 -8.86
CA GLY A 67 -19.23 -35.77 -10.25
C GLY A 67 -19.35 -34.36 -10.87
N GLY A 68 -20.26 -33.53 -10.41
CA GLY A 68 -20.39 -32.11 -10.80
C GLY A 68 -19.81 -31.11 -9.78
N GLU A 69 -19.53 -31.60 -8.59
CA GLU A 69 -19.18 -30.77 -7.42
C GLU A 69 -17.85 -29.98 -7.54
N ASN A 70 -17.00 -30.31 -8.49
CA ASN A 70 -15.71 -29.64 -8.71
C ASN A 70 -15.72 -28.69 -9.92
N ASN A 71 -16.85 -28.58 -10.62
CA ASN A 71 -16.98 -27.65 -11.74
C ASN A 71 -17.56 -26.30 -11.24
N PRO A 72 -16.81 -25.18 -11.30
CA PRO A 72 -17.31 -23.88 -10.89
C PRO A 72 -18.64 -23.48 -11.54
N ALA A 73 -18.82 -23.80 -12.82
CA ALA A 73 -20.03 -23.47 -13.58
C ALA A 73 -21.30 -24.20 -13.08
N ASN A 74 -21.19 -25.18 -12.19
CA ASN A 74 -22.32 -25.78 -11.49
C ASN A 74 -22.73 -25.03 -10.22
N TYR A 75 -21.98 -23.98 -9.87
CA TYR A 75 -22.22 -23.16 -8.69
C TYR A 75 -22.40 -21.69 -9.04
N LEU A 76 -21.58 -21.20 -9.96
CA LEU A 76 -21.47 -19.79 -10.28
C LEU A 76 -22.18 -19.49 -11.58
N ASP A 77 -22.78 -18.29 -11.62
CA ASP A 77 -23.70 -17.87 -12.65
C ASP A 77 -23.05 -17.05 -13.75
N GLU A 78 -23.74 -16.94 -14.88
CA GLU A 78 -23.26 -16.23 -16.07
C GLU A 78 -24.35 -15.35 -16.67
N THR A 79 -23.94 -14.29 -17.38
CA THR A 79 -24.75 -13.53 -18.33
C THR A 79 -24.18 -13.74 -19.75
N ALA A 80 -24.67 -12.97 -20.72
CA ALA A 80 -24.08 -12.98 -22.07
C ALA A 80 -22.69 -12.35 -22.14
N SER A 81 -22.31 -11.52 -21.15
CA SER A 81 -21.07 -10.73 -21.12
C SER A 81 -20.18 -11.00 -19.91
N GLU A 82 -20.74 -11.43 -18.79
CA GLU A 82 -20.00 -11.72 -17.56
C GLU A 82 -20.18 -13.18 -17.16
N ASP A 83 -19.10 -13.78 -16.63
CA ASP A 83 -19.09 -15.19 -16.20
C ASP A 83 -18.31 -15.32 -14.88
N ASN A 84 -19.03 -15.64 -13.80
CA ASN A 84 -18.44 -15.82 -12.48
C ASN A 84 -17.63 -17.12 -12.38
N ALA A 85 -17.83 -18.09 -13.27
CA ALA A 85 -17.18 -19.40 -13.25
C ALA A 85 -15.95 -19.48 -14.16
N GLU A 86 -15.95 -18.79 -15.30
CA GLU A 86 -14.90 -18.87 -16.33
C GLU A 86 -14.20 -17.52 -16.53
N PHE A 87 -14.04 -16.77 -15.47
CA PHE A 87 -13.37 -15.48 -15.54
C PHE A 87 -11.93 -15.60 -16.05
N LEU A 88 -11.62 -14.88 -17.12
CA LEU A 88 -10.28 -14.74 -17.66
C LEU A 88 -9.74 -13.34 -17.36
N GLU A 89 -8.64 -13.28 -16.63
CA GLU A 89 -8.00 -12.02 -16.28
C GLU A 89 -7.54 -11.27 -17.54
N ASN A 90 -7.72 -9.95 -17.55
CA ASN A 90 -7.44 -9.05 -18.68
C ASN A 90 -8.34 -9.23 -19.92
N THR A 91 -9.49 -9.84 -19.77
CA THR A 91 -10.54 -9.84 -20.79
C THR A 91 -11.60 -8.78 -20.48
N SER A 92 -12.48 -8.50 -21.43
CA SER A 92 -13.65 -7.63 -21.21
C SER A 92 -14.69 -8.24 -20.29
N ASN A 93 -14.58 -9.56 -20.02
CA ASN A 93 -15.48 -10.27 -19.14
C ASN A 93 -15.13 -9.95 -17.70
N GLY A 94 -16.09 -9.38 -16.94
CA GLY A 94 -15.97 -9.14 -15.51
C GLY A 94 -16.75 -10.16 -14.70
N PHE A 95 -16.68 -10.00 -13.40
CA PHE A 95 -17.63 -10.66 -12.51
C PHE A 95 -18.95 -9.87 -12.50
N ILE A 96 -20.06 -10.59 -12.28
CA ILE A 96 -21.39 -10.02 -12.10
C ILE A 96 -21.86 -10.29 -10.67
N SER A 97 -22.30 -9.25 -9.98
CA SER A 97 -22.76 -9.33 -8.58
C SER A 97 -24.24 -8.99 -8.45
N GLY A 98 -24.98 -9.79 -7.67
CA GLY A 98 -26.37 -9.53 -7.34
C GLY A 98 -27.36 -10.23 -8.28
N ILE A 99 -28.64 -9.96 -8.08
CA ILE A 99 -29.70 -10.66 -8.84
C ILE A 99 -29.89 -10.02 -10.20
N VAL A 100 -29.60 -10.76 -11.25
CA VAL A 100 -29.85 -10.37 -12.65
C VAL A 100 -31.01 -11.17 -13.23
N ARG A 101 -31.88 -10.50 -13.98
CA ARG A 101 -33.02 -11.11 -14.65
C ARG A 101 -32.99 -10.81 -16.15
N ASP A 102 -33.47 -11.76 -16.94
CA ASP A 102 -33.73 -11.53 -18.35
C ASP A 102 -35.01 -10.72 -18.58
N PRO A 103 -35.31 -10.30 -19.83
CA PRO A 103 -36.54 -9.59 -20.15
C PRO A 103 -37.85 -10.37 -19.87
N LEU A 104 -37.77 -11.67 -19.71
CA LEU A 104 -38.91 -12.52 -19.34
C LEU A 104 -39.04 -12.69 -17.81
N GLY A 105 -38.16 -12.06 -17.03
CA GLY A 105 -38.17 -12.10 -15.57
C GLY A 105 -37.48 -13.33 -14.96
N ARG A 106 -36.86 -14.20 -15.77
CA ARG A 106 -36.12 -15.35 -15.26
C ARG A 106 -34.83 -14.88 -14.62
N ILE A 107 -34.45 -15.49 -13.51
CA ILE A 107 -33.17 -15.20 -12.83
C ILE A 107 -32.04 -15.82 -13.64
N LEU A 108 -31.08 -15.02 -14.05
CA LEU A 108 -29.86 -15.44 -14.71
C LEU A 108 -28.68 -15.53 -13.72
N VAL A 109 -28.64 -14.62 -12.74
CA VAL A 109 -27.61 -14.57 -11.69
C VAL A 109 -28.28 -14.43 -10.34
N ASN A 110 -27.85 -15.23 -9.38
CA ASN A 110 -28.26 -15.14 -7.98
C ASN A 110 -27.08 -15.26 -7.00
N ASP A 111 -25.87 -15.24 -7.52
CA ASP A 111 -24.65 -15.25 -6.71
C ASP A 111 -24.58 -14.01 -5.83
N THR A 112 -24.19 -14.21 -4.57
CA THR A 112 -23.87 -13.12 -3.66
C THR A 112 -22.36 -12.93 -3.61
N MET A 113 -21.89 -11.70 -3.80
CA MET A 113 -20.48 -11.41 -3.91
C MET A 113 -20.03 -10.36 -2.90
N THR A 114 -18.88 -10.61 -2.25
CA THR A 114 -18.13 -9.60 -1.53
C THR A 114 -16.93 -9.21 -2.38
N VAL A 115 -16.83 -7.91 -2.66
CA VAL A 115 -15.77 -7.32 -3.49
C VAL A 115 -14.73 -6.70 -2.56
N ILE A 116 -13.45 -6.99 -2.81
CA ILE A 116 -12.31 -6.39 -2.12
C ILE A 116 -11.63 -5.43 -3.10
N THR A 117 -11.77 -4.14 -2.85
CA THR A 117 -11.21 -3.08 -3.69
C THR A 117 -9.80 -2.69 -3.25
N TYR A 118 -9.13 -1.87 -4.08
CA TYR A 118 -7.86 -1.24 -3.72
C TYR A 118 -7.96 -0.49 -2.37
N ASP A 119 -9.01 0.31 -2.19
CA ASP A 119 -9.16 1.12 -0.99
C ASP A 119 -9.37 0.29 0.27
N ASP A 120 -10.05 -0.86 0.16
CA ASP A 120 -10.26 -1.75 1.31
C ASP A 120 -8.95 -2.34 1.85
N LEU A 121 -8.04 -2.72 0.96
CA LEU A 121 -6.78 -3.37 1.34
C LEU A 121 -5.64 -2.37 1.54
N MET A 122 -5.40 -1.50 0.55
CA MET A 122 -4.18 -0.70 0.51
C MET A 122 -4.16 0.39 1.57
N ARG A 123 -5.29 0.98 1.94
CA ARG A 123 -5.33 1.97 3.03
C ARG A 123 -4.82 1.39 4.35
N MET A 124 -5.15 0.14 4.64
CA MET A 124 -4.67 -0.53 5.85
C MET A 124 -3.17 -0.83 5.76
N LEU A 125 -2.71 -1.36 4.62
CA LEU A 125 -1.30 -1.69 4.40
C LEU A 125 -0.42 -0.45 4.45
N GLU A 126 -0.79 0.62 3.78
CA GLU A 126 -0.06 1.90 3.76
C GLU A 126 0.08 2.47 5.18
N LYS A 127 -1.00 2.47 5.95
CA LYS A 127 -0.98 2.91 7.34
C LYS A 127 -0.08 2.02 8.20
N GLN A 128 -0.16 0.70 8.01
CA GLN A 128 0.69 -0.25 8.73
C GLN A 128 2.18 -0.02 8.41
N VAL A 129 2.52 0.19 7.14
CA VAL A 129 3.88 0.49 6.69
C VAL A 129 4.39 1.79 7.30
N ALA A 130 3.62 2.88 7.19
CA ALA A 130 3.98 4.17 7.77
C ALA A 130 4.22 4.07 9.28
N THR A 131 3.30 3.40 10.00
CA THR A 131 3.38 3.21 11.45
C THR A 131 4.61 2.36 11.83
N THR A 132 4.90 1.31 11.07
CA THR A 132 6.08 0.46 11.29
C THR A 132 7.37 1.26 11.12
N VAL A 133 7.46 2.09 10.09
CA VAL A 133 8.63 2.96 9.89
C VAL A 133 8.75 3.98 11.00
N LEU A 134 7.66 4.63 11.42
CA LEU A 134 7.68 5.57 12.53
C LEU A 134 8.13 4.90 13.84
N ASN A 135 7.67 3.68 14.11
CA ASN A 135 8.09 2.91 15.27
C ASN A 135 9.59 2.56 15.22
N CYS A 136 10.11 2.17 14.05
CA CYS A 136 11.55 1.95 13.85
C CYS A 136 12.36 3.22 14.16
N LEU A 137 11.97 4.36 13.59
CA LEU A 137 12.62 5.64 13.79
C LEU A 137 12.56 6.08 15.27
N THR A 138 11.40 5.92 15.91
CA THR A 138 11.20 6.25 17.32
C THR A 138 12.06 5.36 18.23
N SER A 139 12.11 4.07 17.96
CA SER A 139 12.95 3.12 18.71
C SER A 139 14.44 3.41 18.48
N TYR A 140 14.82 3.82 17.27
CA TYR A 140 16.17 4.29 16.98
C TYR A 140 16.53 5.52 17.83
N ALA A 141 15.67 6.54 17.85
CA ALA A 141 15.92 7.76 18.62
C ALA A 141 16.03 7.50 20.14
N ALA A 142 15.25 6.54 20.64
CA ALA A 142 15.25 6.15 22.06
C ALA A 142 16.38 5.17 22.42
N TYR A 143 17.20 4.71 21.48
CA TYR A 143 18.22 3.68 21.73
C TYR A 143 19.29 4.19 22.69
N ASN A 144 19.51 3.44 23.77
CA ASN A 144 20.50 3.74 24.81
C ASN A 144 20.98 2.42 25.46
N VAL A 145 21.93 1.74 24.84
CA VAL A 145 22.45 0.44 25.33
C VAL A 145 23.95 0.37 25.08
N GLY A 146 24.70 -0.13 26.06
CA GLY A 146 26.10 -0.48 25.90
C GLY A 146 27.03 0.69 25.55
N GLY A 147 26.70 1.89 26.01
CA GLY A 147 27.47 3.11 25.69
C GLY A 147 27.10 3.79 24.38
N ILE A 148 26.21 3.18 23.61
CA ILE A 148 25.59 3.80 22.44
C ILE A 148 24.31 4.49 22.87
N ASN A 149 24.19 5.79 22.58
CA ASN A 149 23.02 6.58 22.90
C ASN A 149 22.69 7.57 21.79
N ASN A 150 21.52 7.41 21.18
CA ASN A 150 21.06 8.31 20.12
C ASN A 150 20.51 9.64 20.65
N PHE A 151 20.27 9.76 21.95
CA PHE A 151 19.83 11.01 22.62
C PHE A 151 18.59 11.64 21.99
N GLY A 152 17.66 10.84 21.49
CA GLY A 152 16.45 11.32 20.82
C GLY A 152 16.63 11.70 19.35
N ARG A 153 17.83 11.53 18.77
CA ARG A 153 18.14 11.89 17.38
C ARG A 153 17.75 10.77 16.41
N TYR A 154 17.30 11.18 15.25
CA TYR A 154 16.98 10.27 14.13
C TYR A 154 18.18 10.15 13.17
N PRO A 155 18.25 9.11 12.33
CA PRO A 155 19.30 9.01 11.31
C PRO A 155 19.07 10.04 10.18
N TRP A 156 20.09 10.28 9.36
CA TRP A 156 19.92 11.05 8.13
C TRP A 156 19.03 10.31 7.14
N ALA A 157 18.24 11.05 6.37
CA ALA A 157 17.49 10.50 5.26
C ALA A 157 18.39 10.15 4.05
N VAL A 158 17.86 9.39 3.12
CA VAL A 158 18.46 9.18 1.81
C VAL A 158 18.07 10.31 0.89
N GLU A 159 19.05 10.98 0.31
CA GLU A 159 18.80 12.08 -0.62
C GLU A 159 17.98 11.60 -1.84
N MET A 160 17.05 12.43 -2.30
CA MET A 160 16.17 12.09 -3.44
C MET A 160 16.92 11.89 -4.75
N SER A 161 18.04 12.59 -4.92
CA SER A 161 18.94 12.47 -6.08
C SER A 161 19.82 11.20 -6.05
N ALA A 162 19.89 10.52 -4.90
CA ALA A 162 20.66 9.29 -4.78
C ALA A 162 20.14 8.21 -5.75
N PRO A 163 21.03 7.38 -6.32
CA PRO A 163 20.63 6.30 -7.21
C PRO A 163 19.60 5.42 -6.54
N ALA A 164 18.51 5.14 -7.26
CA ALA A 164 17.42 4.27 -6.78
C ALA A 164 17.84 2.78 -6.75
N THR A 165 19.09 2.49 -6.40
CA THR A 165 19.67 1.16 -6.30
C THR A 165 19.98 0.82 -4.85
N PRO A 166 19.57 -0.34 -4.34
CA PRO A 166 19.87 -0.76 -2.98
C PRO A 166 21.39 -1.05 -2.80
N PRO A 167 21.87 -0.92 -1.57
CA PRO A 167 21.18 -0.45 -0.38
C PRO A 167 20.98 1.07 -0.39
N TYR A 168 19.84 1.54 0.19
CA TYR A 168 19.65 2.97 0.44
C TYR A 168 20.46 3.37 1.67
N ILE A 169 21.45 4.22 1.43
CA ILE A 169 22.41 4.65 2.46
C ILE A 169 22.01 6.05 2.94
N ASP A 170 22.03 6.26 4.25
CA ASP A 170 21.81 7.57 4.85
C ASP A 170 22.81 8.60 4.32
N THR A 171 22.31 9.79 3.94
CA THR A 171 23.11 10.85 3.32
C THR A 171 23.35 11.98 4.32
N PRO A 172 24.60 12.35 4.65
CA PRO A 172 24.89 13.41 5.61
C PRO A 172 24.16 14.74 5.26
N ASN A 173 23.65 15.41 6.28
CA ASN A 173 22.93 16.68 6.18
C ASN A 173 21.58 16.61 5.46
N THR A 174 21.05 15.42 5.19
CA THR A 174 19.75 15.22 4.55
C THR A 174 18.68 15.01 5.60
N VAL A 175 17.83 16.00 5.82
CA VAL A 175 16.73 15.98 6.81
C VAL A 175 15.41 15.50 6.22
N PHE A 176 15.31 15.38 4.91
CA PHE A 176 14.16 14.83 4.18
C PHE A 176 14.60 13.91 3.07
N GLY A 177 13.94 12.79 2.91
CA GLY A 177 14.18 11.83 1.83
C GLY A 177 13.59 10.46 2.12
N ARG A 178 14.08 9.45 1.41
CA ARG A 178 13.66 8.06 1.64
C ARG A 178 14.26 7.50 2.92
N VAL A 179 13.65 6.44 3.41
CA VAL A 179 14.13 5.72 4.59
C VAL A 179 15.39 4.94 4.24
N PRO A 180 16.52 5.14 4.96
CA PRO A 180 17.74 4.38 4.71
C PRO A 180 17.57 2.93 5.15
N THR A 181 18.03 2.00 4.33
CA THR A 181 18.09 0.57 4.69
C THR A 181 19.47 0.20 5.27
N LEU A 182 20.46 1.06 5.06
CA LEU A 182 21.81 0.95 5.62
C LEU A 182 22.22 2.30 6.23
N LEU A 183 22.72 2.26 7.47
CA LEU A 183 23.22 3.41 8.20
C LEU A 183 24.76 3.38 8.19
N THR A 184 25.37 4.40 7.65
CA THR A 184 26.84 4.53 7.57
C THR A 184 27.34 5.87 8.05
N ASN A 185 26.48 6.90 8.04
CA ASN A 185 26.88 8.29 8.25
C ASN A 185 26.42 8.86 9.60
N THR A 186 25.64 8.13 10.38
CA THR A 186 25.15 8.61 11.69
C THR A 186 26.26 8.78 12.72
N ASN A 187 27.26 7.90 12.68
CA ASN A 187 28.39 7.97 13.63
C ASN A 187 29.41 9.06 13.32
N LEU A 188 29.39 9.66 12.14
CA LEU A 188 30.35 10.70 11.74
C LEU A 188 30.09 12.04 12.43
N THR A 189 28.86 12.28 12.85
CA THR A 189 28.40 13.59 13.35
C THR A 189 28.07 13.60 14.84
N ALA A 190 27.89 12.42 15.45
CA ALA A 190 27.67 12.30 16.89
C ALA A 190 28.33 11.01 17.39
N PRO A 191 29.30 11.11 18.32
CA PRO A 191 29.93 9.94 18.87
C PRO A 191 28.88 9.03 19.54
N ASN A 192 28.99 7.75 19.31
CA ASN A 192 28.18 6.71 19.90
C ASN A 192 26.72 6.64 19.47
N MET A 193 26.33 7.17 18.31
CA MET A 193 25.02 6.84 17.73
C MET A 193 25.01 5.44 17.11
N LEU A 194 23.85 4.83 17.10
CA LEU A 194 23.63 3.50 16.53
C LEU A 194 23.88 3.50 15.01
N SER A 195 24.72 2.57 14.54
CA SER A 195 25.13 2.46 13.13
C SER A 195 24.41 1.34 12.36
N ALA A 196 23.46 0.63 12.97
CA ALA A 196 22.75 -0.46 12.31
C ALA A 196 21.35 -0.68 12.86
N TRP A 197 20.38 -0.87 11.97
CA TRP A 197 18.99 -1.20 12.34
C TRP A 197 18.84 -2.54 13.07
N GLY A 198 19.74 -3.49 12.81
CA GLY A 198 19.68 -4.83 13.41
C GLY A 198 19.75 -4.87 14.95
N SER A 199 20.21 -3.78 15.58
CA SER A 199 20.19 -3.64 17.04
C SER A 199 18.81 -3.26 17.60
N ILE A 200 17.80 -3.03 16.73
CA ILE A 200 16.42 -2.71 17.10
C ILE A 200 15.55 -3.89 16.65
N PRO A 201 15.24 -4.87 17.53
CA PRO A 201 14.58 -6.12 17.14
C PRO A 201 13.21 -5.94 16.50
N SER A 202 12.49 -4.86 16.84
CA SER A 202 11.16 -4.56 16.31
C SER A 202 11.19 -3.86 14.95
N CYS A 203 12.38 -3.52 14.44
CA CYS A 203 12.50 -2.77 13.18
C CYS A 203 12.62 -3.71 11.99
N THR A 204 11.70 -3.60 11.05
CA THR A 204 11.61 -4.46 9.85
C THR A 204 12.03 -3.74 8.56
N ILE A 205 12.57 -2.52 8.65
CA ILE A 205 12.99 -1.73 7.47
C ILE A 205 14.04 -2.46 6.63
N THR A 206 14.89 -3.28 7.24
CA THR A 206 15.90 -4.07 6.56
C THR A 206 15.38 -5.37 5.96
N HIS A 207 14.15 -5.76 6.25
CA HIS A 207 13.58 -6.99 5.74
C HIS A 207 13.27 -6.88 4.24
N ASN A 208 13.45 -7.99 3.53
CA ASN A 208 13.17 -8.07 2.09
C ASN A 208 11.77 -7.59 1.72
N TRP A 209 10.78 -7.85 2.60
CA TRP A 209 9.42 -7.38 2.37
C TRP A 209 9.35 -5.85 2.22
N PHE A 210 9.96 -5.07 3.13
CA PHE A 210 9.98 -3.61 3.01
C PHE A 210 10.84 -3.17 1.82
N GLN A 211 12.04 -3.72 1.70
CA GLN A 211 12.99 -3.31 0.67
C GLN A 211 12.48 -3.57 -0.74
N ASN A 212 11.82 -4.70 -0.98
CA ASN A 212 11.33 -5.07 -2.30
C ASN A 212 10.02 -4.40 -2.68
N ASN A 213 9.22 -3.98 -1.71
CA ASN A 213 7.87 -3.49 -1.96
C ASN A 213 7.71 -1.98 -1.68
N TRP A 214 8.22 -1.48 -0.56
CA TRP A 214 7.83 -0.17 -0.01
C TRP A 214 8.91 0.90 0.00
N ARG A 215 10.18 0.56 -0.10
CA ARG A 215 11.29 1.52 0.04
C ARG A 215 11.20 2.75 -0.86
N GLU A 216 10.60 2.61 -2.05
CA GLU A 216 10.43 3.69 -3.01
C GLU A 216 9.30 4.66 -2.64
N HIS A 217 8.34 4.19 -1.86
CA HIS A 217 7.10 4.88 -1.53
C HIS A 217 7.11 5.54 -0.16
N VAL A 218 8.11 5.25 0.69
CA VAL A 218 8.15 5.75 2.05
C VAL A 218 9.26 6.78 2.23
N PHE A 219 8.85 7.95 2.69
CA PHE A 219 9.70 9.10 2.94
C PHE A 219 9.61 9.50 4.40
N TYR A 220 10.58 10.25 4.88
CA TYR A 220 10.47 10.90 6.17
C TYR A 220 11.20 12.24 6.20
N ALA A 221 10.74 13.10 7.10
CA ALA A 221 11.39 14.34 7.44
C ALA A 221 11.72 14.36 8.92
N ILE A 222 12.86 14.92 9.30
CA ILE A 222 13.25 15.11 10.69
C ILE A 222 13.44 16.61 10.98
N ALA A 223 12.99 17.05 12.13
CA ALA A 223 13.26 18.41 12.55
C ALA A 223 14.76 18.61 12.78
N ASP A 224 15.25 19.80 12.47
CA ASP A 224 16.67 20.15 12.51
C ASP A 224 17.30 19.91 13.90
N ALA A 225 16.52 20.12 14.95
CA ALA A 225 16.96 19.86 16.34
C ALA A 225 17.13 18.35 16.65
N TYR A 226 16.57 17.48 15.85
CA TYR A 226 16.59 16.01 16.07
C TYR A 226 17.45 15.25 15.06
N LYS A 227 18.22 15.96 14.24
CA LYS A 227 19.19 15.36 13.30
C LYS A 227 20.44 14.88 14.02
N PRO A 228 21.25 13.99 13.42
CA PRO A 228 22.56 13.64 13.93
C PRO A 228 23.45 14.89 14.13
N GLY A 229 24.19 14.94 15.24
CA GLY A 229 25.06 16.08 15.57
C GLY A 229 24.39 17.27 16.27
N SER A 230 23.07 17.30 16.41
CA SER A 230 22.40 18.34 17.20
C SER A 230 22.81 18.27 18.68
N VAL A 231 22.96 19.41 19.34
CA VAL A 231 23.48 19.48 20.72
C VAL A 231 22.48 18.88 21.72
N ALA A 232 21.19 19.26 21.63
CA ALA A 232 20.13 18.72 22.44
C ALA A 232 18.85 18.68 21.62
N PRO A 233 18.18 17.53 21.49
CA PRO A 233 16.92 17.42 20.75
C PRO A 233 15.82 18.20 21.45
N SER A 234 15.68 19.46 21.10
CA SER A 234 14.63 20.34 21.61
C SER A 234 14.41 21.49 20.64
N CYS A 235 13.19 21.68 20.20
CA CYS A 235 12.85 22.91 19.49
C CYS A 235 11.42 23.35 19.79
N PRO A 236 11.18 24.65 20.00
CA PRO A 236 9.84 25.19 20.28
C PRO A 236 8.92 25.13 19.07
N MET A 237 9.49 25.12 17.86
CA MET A 237 8.79 24.89 16.59
C MET A 237 9.67 24.01 15.70
N CYS A 238 9.36 22.73 15.62
CA CYS A 238 10.08 21.81 14.79
C CYS A 238 9.47 21.71 13.40
N LEU A 239 8.94 20.53 13.06
CA LEU A 239 8.11 20.39 11.87
C LEU A 239 6.66 20.75 12.22
N LYS A 240 5.90 21.09 11.20
CA LYS A 240 4.48 21.41 11.31
C LYS A 240 3.68 20.46 10.43
N VAL A 241 2.62 19.86 10.98
CA VAL A 241 1.65 19.05 10.22
C VAL A 241 0.26 19.64 10.41
N GLY A 242 -0.24 20.35 9.41
CA GLY A 242 -1.49 21.08 9.52
C GLY A 242 -1.48 22.06 10.71
N PRO A 243 -2.38 21.92 11.70
CA PRO A 243 -2.40 22.79 12.88
C PRO A 243 -1.40 22.37 13.98
N ILE A 244 -0.76 21.20 13.85
CA ILE A 244 0.11 20.64 14.88
C ILE A 244 1.54 21.13 14.67
N ASN A 245 2.10 21.77 15.69
CA ASN A 245 3.49 22.23 15.73
C ASN A 245 4.33 21.29 16.62
N ASN A 246 5.63 21.50 16.67
CA ASN A 246 6.58 20.76 17.50
C ASN A 246 6.71 19.27 17.12
N VAL A 247 6.46 18.92 15.88
CA VAL A 247 6.61 17.58 15.37
C VAL A 247 8.10 17.28 15.15
N GLN A 248 8.58 16.16 15.69
CA GLN A 248 9.99 15.76 15.65
C GLN A 248 10.35 15.08 14.34
N VAL A 249 9.45 14.21 13.87
CA VAL A 249 9.60 13.39 12.69
C VAL A 249 8.24 13.17 12.04
N VAL A 250 8.21 13.26 10.71
CA VAL A 250 7.05 12.92 9.88
C VAL A 250 7.44 11.77 8.97
N VAL A 251 6.64 10.72 8.92
CA VAL A 251 6.74 9.66 7.92
C VAL A 251 5.59 9.80 6.93
N MET A 252 5.91 9.75 5.66
CA MET A 252 4.96 9.93 4.55
C MET A 252 4.99 8.70 3.65
N VAL A 253 3.83 8.30 3.16
CA VAL A 253 3.70 7.28 2.13
C VAL A 253 3.11 7.94 0.89
N GLY A 254 3.87 7.91 -0.21
CA GLY A 254 3.37 8.24 -1.54
C GLY A 254 2.41 7.13 -1.96
N ARG A 255 1.11 7.43 -1.96
CA ARG A 255 0.04 6.48 -2.23
C ARG A 255 -0.13 6.25 -3.74
N LYS A 256 -1.26 5.72 -4.17
CA LYS A 256 -1.54 5.45 -5.59
C LYS A 256 -1.18 6.66 -6.45
N THR A 257 -0.47 6.41 -7.55
CA THR A 257 -0.10 7.44 -8.54
C THR A 257 -1.30 8.28 -8.97
N LEU A 258 -1.17 9.59 -8.87
CA LEU A 258 -2.16 10.55 -9.34
C LEU A 258 -1.85 11.02 -10.78
N PRO A 259 -2.84 11.59 -11.50
CA PRO A 259 -2.62 12.15 -12.82
C PRO A 259 -1.47 13.18 -12.82
N GLY A 260 -0.53 13.03 -13.73
CA GLY A 260 0.65 13.88 -13.85
C GLY A 260 1.91 13.39 -13.13
N GLN A 261 1.80 12.43 -12.23
CA GLN A 261 2.95 11.80 -11.59
C GLN A 261 3.59 10.73 -12.48
N ASN A 262 4.91 10.62 -12.45
CA ASN A 262 5.69 9.63 -13.21
C ASN A 262 6.64 8.85 -12.30
N ARG A 263 6.23 7.68 -11.84
CA ARG A 263 6.99 6.80 -10.94
C ARG A 263 8.28 6.22 -11.53
N THR A 264 8.48 6.31 -12.85
CA THR A 264 9.75 5.91 -13.46
C THR A 264 10.88 6.89 -13.13
N ASN A 265 10.55 8.16 -12.86
CA ASN A 265 11.51 9.15 -12.37
C ASN A 265 11.47 9.23 -10.84
N LYS A 266 12.33 8.45 -10.22
CA LYS A 266 12.39 8.27 -8.77
C LYS A 266 13.05 9.41 -8.01
N THR A 267 13.68 10.36 -8.69
CA THR A 267 14.41 11.48 -8.06
C THR A 267 13.53 12.72 -7.83
N VAL A 268 12.34 12.76 -8.41
CA VAL A 268 11.42 13.89 -8.31
C VAL A 268 10.38 13.62 -7.23
N ILE A 269 10.37 14.43 -6.18
CA ILE A 269 9.47 14.29 -5.02
C ILE A 269 8.01 14.36 -5.47
N ALA A 270 7.65 15.30 -6.34
CA ALA A 270 6.29 15.51 -6.84
C ALA A 270 5.72 14.30 -7.61
N ASN A 271 6.56 13.33 -7.99
CA ASN A 271 6.07 12.06 -8.53
C ASN A 271 5.52 11.12 -7.45
N TYR A 272 5.67 11.45 -6.17
CA TYR A 272 5.27 10.62 -5.03
C TYR A 272 4.38 11.34 -4.03
N LEU A 273 4.65 12.62 -3.78
CA LEU A 273 3.97 13.43 -2.78
C LEU A 273 3.29 14.63 -3.44
N GLU A 274 2.27 15.16 -2.80
CA GLU A 274 1.42 16.20 -3.35
C GLU A 274 1.50 17.51 -2.57
N GLY A 275 1.24 18.61 -3.29
CA GLY A 275 1.12 19.94 -2.72
C GLY A 275 2.31 20.32 -1.84
N GLU A 276 2.04 20.76 -0.63
CA GLU A 276 3.06 21.15 0.36
C GLU A 276 4.02 20.03 0.71
N ASN A 277 3.55 18.76 0.71
CA ASN A 277 4.40 17.62 1.01
C ASN A 277 5.46 17.36 -0.08
N ALA A 278 5.26 17.87 -1.28
CA ALA A 278 6.25 17.82 -2.36
C ALA A 278 7.31 18.92 -2.27
N THR A 279 7.18 19.87 -1.34
CA THR A 279 8.12 20.97 -1.07
C THR A 279 8.65 20.94 0.39
N PRO A 280 9.18 19.82 0.88
CA PRO A 280 9.33 19.49 2.31
C PRO A 280 10.44 20.25 3.03
N TYR A 281 11.17 21.12 2.36
CA TYR A 281 12.39 21.76 2.92
C TYR A 281 12.09 22.96 3.82
N ASP A 282 10.85 23.44 3.88
CA ASP A 282 10.40 24.47 4.81
C ASP A 282 9.88 23.91 6.15
N GLY A 283 9.80 22.57 6.23
CA GLY A 283 9.34 21.85 7.43
C GLY A 283 7.83 21.89 7.66
N ILE A 284 7.05 22.26 6.64
CA ILE A 284 5.59 22.32 6.69
C ILE A 284 5.01 21.14 5.89
N PHE A 285 4.05 20.46 6.47
CA PHE A 285 3.37 19.31 5.87
C PHE A 285 1.85 19.43 6.05
N VAL A 286 1.12 18.83 5.12
CA VAL A 286 -0.34 18.82 5.11
C VAL A 286 -0.86 17.40 5.15
N SER A 287 -1.81 17.16 6.07
CA SER A 287 -2.63 15.96 6.06
C SER A 287 -4.06 16.34 5.68
N SER A 288 -4.51 15.91 4.52
CA SER A 288 -5.82 16.24 3.97
C SER A 288 -6.62 14.99 3.63
N ALA A 289 -7.92 15.15 3.42
CA ALA A 289 -8.75 14.09 2.90
C ALA A 289 -8.30 13.70 1.47
N ILE A 290 -8.44 12.42 1.15
CA ILE A 290 -8.13 11.91 -0.18
C ILE A 290 -9.02 12.58 -1.22
N SER A 291 -8.38 13.01 -2.31
CA SER A 291 -9.05 13.63 -3.46
C SER A 291 -8.37 13.18 -4.77
N SER A 292 -8.83 13.70 -5.90
CA SER A 292 -8.18 13.47 -7.20
C SER A 292 -6.82 14.13 -7.36
N THR A 293 -6.44 15.03 -6.43
CA THR A 293 -5.18 15.81 -6.47
C THR A 293 -4.34 15.68 -5.21
N PHE A 294 -4.82 14.94 -4.20
CA PHE A 294 -4.10 14.73 -2.95
C PHE A 294 -4.47 13.39 -2.33
N ASN A 295 -3.47 12.56 -2.05
CA ASN A 295 -3.70 11.28 -1.40
C ASN A 295 -2.60 10.84 -0.43
N ASP A 296 -1.62 11.69 -0.12
CA ASP A 296 -0.54 11.36 0.81
C ASP A 296 -1.04 10.88 2.18
N LEU A 297 -0.38 9.87 2.71
CA LEU A 297 -0.57 9.40 4.07
C LEU A 297 0.58 9.87 4.96
N LEU A 298 0.26 10.54 6.05
CA LEU A 298 1.24 11.00 7.04
C LEU A 298 0.99 10.35 8.40
N VAL A 299 2.08 9.96 9.07
CA VAL A 299 2.14 9.67 10.51
C VAL A 299 3.34 10.39 11.11
N PHE A 300 3.24 10.84 12.37
CA PHE A 300 4.28 11.69 12.94
C PHE A 300 4.36 11.56 14.49
N LYS A 301 5.42 12.09 15.05
CA LYS A 301 5.67 12.21 16.50
C LYS A 301 6.15 13.60 16.88
#